data_5b9f2ad2f8cf17142b16b1929b51ac12
#
_entry.id   5b9f2ad2f8cf17142b16b1929b51ac12
#
_cell.length_a   1.000
_cell.length_b   1.000
_cell.length_c   1.000
_cell.angle_alpha   90.00
_cell.angle_beta   90.00
_cell.angle_gamma   90.00
#
_symmetry.space_group_name_H-M   'P 1'
#
loop_
_entity.id
_entity.type
_entity.pdbx_description
1 polymer ?
#
loop_
_entity_poly.entity_id
_entity_poly.type
_entity_poly.pdbx_seq_one_letter_code
_entity_poly.pdbx_strand_id
1 'polypeptide(L)'
;IGRMLGQARPAWTQGAFLPGGDLRGWIGAAQRPDTDFERLVRAVATRHPWLPPTLVRRWCRAYGARVGELIGGAAQLSDLGAEVAPGLFETELQFLRHEEWACTADDVLWRRSKLGLHYTPAERGRVTHWMDQSSRCLPSQHPMDTIKDSASCS
;
A
#
# COMPACT_ATOMS: atom_id res chain seq x y z
N ILE A 1 3.24 -14.71 26.10
CA ILE A 1 3.26 -13.29 26.52
C ILE A 1 1.91 -12.92 27.13
N GLY A 2 0.77 -13.21 26.50
CA GLY A 2 -0.56 -12.84 27.01
C GLY A 2 -0.86 -13.33 28.45
N ARG A 3 -0.44 -14.56 28.78
CA ARG A 3 -0.58 -15.09 30.16
C ARG A 3 0.25 -14.31 31.18
N MET A 4 1.44 -13.83 30.78
CA MET A 4 2.31 -13.04 31.67
C MET A 4 1.77 -11.62 31.91
N LEU A 5 0.97 -11.11 30.96
CA LEU A 5 0.34 -9.78 31.05
C LEU A 5 -1.09 -9.84 31.57
N GLY A 6 -1.56 -10.99 32.05
CA GLY A 6 -2.93 -11.17 32.54
C GLY A 6 -4.02 -11.09 31.47
N GLN A 7 -3.63 -11.07 30.18
CA GLN A 7 -4.55 -10.99 29.04
C GLN A 7 -4.55 -12.29 28.24
N ALA A 8 -5.29 -13.27 28.67
CA ALA A 8 -5.48 -14.52 27.95
C ALA A 8 -6.54 -14.32 26.83
N ARG A 9 -6.11 -13.88 25.66
CA ARG A 9 -6.95 -13.85 24.46
C ARG A 9 -6.65 -15.08 23.60
N PRO A 10 -7.65 -15.70 22.95
CA PRO A 10 -7.41 -16.78 21.99
C PRO A 10 -6.56 -16.28 20.81
N ALA A 11 -5.76 -17.16 20.22
CA ALA A 11 -5.01 -16.85 19.02
C ALA A 11 -5.98 -16.56 17.87
N TRP A 12 -5.85 -15.36 17.25
CA TRP A 12 -6.70 -14.90 16.16
C TRP A 12 -5.95 -14.77 14.83
N THR A 13 -4.61 -14.75 14.89
CA THR A 13 -3.75 -14.49 13.73
C THR A 13 -3.81 -15.58 12.67
N GLN A 14 -4.16 -16.81 13.04
CA GLN A 14 -4.27 -17.92 12.10
C GLN A 14 -5.37 -17.69 11.05
N GLY A 15 -6.47 -17.03 11.43
CA GLY A 15 -7.58 -16.72 10.53
C GLY A 15 -7.55 -15.30 9.95
N ALA A 16 -6.56 -14.48 10.32
CA ALA A 16 -6.46 -13.11 9.87
C ALA A 16 -5.84 -13.02 8.47
N PHE A 17 -6.51 -12.30 7.58
CA PHE A 17 -5.95 -12.00 6.26
C PHE A 17 -4.94 -10.87 6.37
N LEU A 18 -3.79 -11.03 5.72
CA LEU A 18 -2.82 -9.96 5.58
C LEU A 18 -3.29 -8.98 4.49
N PRO A 19 -3.21 -7.67 4.71
CA PRO A 19 -3.47 -6.69 3.66
C PRO A 19 -2.65 -7.01 2.41
N GLY A 20 -3.30 -7.02 1.24
CA GLY A 20 -2.66 -7.38 -0.03
C GLY A 20 -2.52 -8.89 -0.29
N GLY A 21 -2.64 -9.75 0.73
CA GLY A 21 -2.51 -11.20 0.58
C GLY A 21 -3.78 -11.91 0.13
N ASP A 22 -4.94 -11.32 0.33
CA ASP A 22 -6.22 -11.90 -0.11
C ASP A 22 -6.51 -11.56 -1.57
N LEU A 23 -6.14 -12.45 -2.48
CA LEU A 23 -6.30 -12.28 -3.92
C LEU A 23 -7.68 -12.69 -4.44
N ARG A 24 -8.61 -13.16 -3.59
CA ARG A 24 -9.90 -13.74 -4.02
C ARG A 24 -10.74 -12.79 -4.88
N GLY A 25 -10.70 -11.50 -4.60
CA GLY A 25 -11.40 -10.48 -5.39
C GLY A 25 -10.86 -10.29 -6.81
N TRP A 26 -9.65 -10.76 -7.07
CA TRP A 26 -8.99 -10.66 -8.36
C TRP A 26 -9.00 -11.96 -9.16
N ILE A 27 -8.70 -13.07 -8.50
CA ILE A 27 -8.40 -14.35 -9.16
C ILE A 27 -9.25 -15.53 -8.66
N GLY A 28 -10.19 -15.28 -7.73
CA GLY A 28 -10.95 -16.34 -7.08
C GLY A 28 -10.11 -17.17 -6.10
N ALA A 29 -10.37 -18.47 -6.01
CA ALA A 29 -9.65 -19.34 -5.09
C ALA A 29 -8.16 -19.40 -5.39
N ALA A 30 -7.36 -19.25 -4.34
CA ALA A 30 -5.90 -19.41 -4.40
C ALA A 30 -5.54 -20.86 -4.73
N GLN A 31 -4.47 -21.05 -5.48
CA GLN A 31 -3.94 -22.35 -5.89
C GLN A 31 -2.50 -22.53 -5.42
N ARG A 32 -1.57 -21.79 -6.06
CA ARG A 32 -0.14 -21.81 -5.77
C ARG A 32 0.42 -20.40 -5.89
N PRO A 33 1.34 -19.98 -5.00
CA PRO A 33 1.82 -18.60 -4.95
C PRO A 33 2.40 -18.07 -6.27
N ASP A 34 3.19 -18.89 -6.97
CA ASP A 34 3.79 -18.55 -8.26
C ASP A 34 2.73 -18.36 -9.35
N THR A 35 1.81 -19.31 -9.45
CA THR A 35 0.70 -19.29 -10.41
C THR A 35 -0.26 -18.15 -10.08
N ASP A 36 -0.58 -17.95 -8.82
CA ASP A 36 -1.52 -16.93 -8.36
C ASP A 36 -0.98 -15.52 -8.60
N PHE A 37 0.34 -15.32 -8.48
CA PHE A 37 0.96 -14.06 -8.84
C PHE A 37 0.77 -13.75 -10.35
N GLU A 38 1.04 -14.70 -11.23
CA GLU A 38 0.84 -14.49 -12.68
C GLU A 38 -0.65 -14.33 -13.05
N ARG A 39 -1.55 -15.00 -12.33
CA ARG A 39 -3.00 -14.80 -12.47
C ARG A 39 -3.41 -13.39 -12.06
N LEU A 40 -2.87 -12.86 -10.95
CA LEU A 40 -3.10 -11.49 -10.50
C LEU A 40 -2.63 -10.48 -11.54
N VAL A 41 -1.37 -10.59 -12.00
CA VAL A 41 -0.82 -9.70 -13.03
C VAL A 41 -1.71 -9.68 -14.27
N ARG A 42 -2.17 -10.84 -14.72
CA ARG A 42 -3.05 -10.98 -15.89
C ARG A 42 -4.43 -10.36 -15.64
N ALA A 43 -5.02 -10.58 -14.46
CA ALA A 43 -6.31 -10.02 -14.09
C ALA A 43 -6.28 -8.48 -14.04
N VAL A 44 -5.21 -7.90 -13.46
CA VAL A 44 -5.03 -6.45 -13.41
C VAL A 44 -4.81 -5.88 -14.81
N ALA A 45 -3.94 -6.49 -15.63
CA ALA A 45 -3.70 -6.05 -17.00
C ALA A 45 -4.96 -6.11 -17.88
N THR A 46 -5.80 -7.14 -17.72
CA THR A 46 -7.06 -7.28 -18.45
C THR A 46 -8.08 -6.22 -18.03
N ARG A 47 -8.16 -5.92 -16.73
CA ARG A 47 -9.10 -4.93 -16.20
C ARG A 47 -8.65 -3.49 -16.48
N HIS A 48 -7.35 -3.26 -16.57
CA HIS A 48 -6.73 -1.94 -16.76
C HIS A 48 -5.71 -1.97 -17.93
N PRO A 49 -6.18 -2.17 -19.18
CA PRO A 49 -5.29 -2.33 -20.34
C PRO A 49 -4.49 -1.07 -20.67
N TRP A 50 -4.84 0.08 -20.11
CA TRP A 50 -4.14 1.34 -20.24
C TRP A 50 -2.87 1.45 -19.38
N LEU A 51 -2.70 0.56 -18.39
CA LEU A 51 -1.49 0.52 -17.56
C LEU A 51 -0.33 -0.16 -18.28
N PRO A 52 0.89 0.41 -18.24
CA PRO A 52 2.07 -0.24 -18.77
C PRO A 52 2.32 -1.61 -18.09
N PRO A 53 2.62 -2.68 -18.85
CA PRO A 53 2.82 -4.03 -18.29
C PRO A 53 3.88 -4.10 -17.19
N THR A 54 4.96 -3.32 -17.34
CA THR A 54 6.03 -3.23 -16.33
C THR A 54 5.53 -2.64 -15.01
N LEU A 55 4.66 -1.63 -15.09
CA LEU A 55 4.05 -0.99 -13.93
C LEU A 55 3.07 -1.95 -13.23
N VAL A 56 2.20 -2.61 -14.00
CA VAL A 56 1.27 -3.64 -13.48
C VAL A 56 2.04 -4.69 -12.70
N ARG A 57 3.10 -5.25 -13.29
CA ARG A 57 3.88 -6.31 -12.65
C ARG A 57 4.56 -5.83 -11.37
N ARG A 58 5.11 -4.61 -11.38
CA ARG A 58 5.73 -4.00 -10.20
C ARG A 58 4.71 -3.78 -9.08
N TRP A 59 3.56 -3.19 -9.39
CA TRP A 59 2.51 -2.94 -8.41
C TRP A 59 1.90 -4.22 -7.84
N CYS A 60 1.62 -5.22 -8.68
CA CYS A 60 1.16 -6.53 -8.19
C CYS A 60 2.16 -7.17 -7.23
N ARG A 61 3.47 -7.02 -7.49
CA ARG A 61 4.52 -7.55 -6.61
C ARG A 61 4.62 -6.78 -5.30
N ALA A 62 4.48 -5.46 -5.34
CA ALA A 62 4.63 -4.60 -4.16
C ALA A 62 3.38 -4.63 -3.26
N TYR A 63 2.18 -4.62 -3.85
CA TYR A 63 0.94 -4.34 -3.14
C TYR A 63 -0.05 -5.51 -3.14
N GLY A 64 0.17 -6.54 -3.95
CA GLY A 64 -0.76 -7.67 -4.07
C GLY A 64 -2.17 -7.22 -4.42
N ALA A 65 -3.19 -7.69 -3.67
CA ALA A 65 -4.59 -7.32 -3.89
C ALA A 65 -4.86 -5.81 -3.74
N ARG A 66 -4.04 -5.10 -2.96
CA ARG A 66 -4.18 -3.65 -2.73
C ARG A 66 -3.86 -2.79 -3.97
N VAL A 67 -3.39 -3.42 -5.05
CA VAL A 67 -3.22 -2.74 -6.35
C VAL A 67 -4.52 -2.06 -6.81
N GLY A 68 -5.69 -2.60 -6.43
CA GLY A 68 -6.99 -1.99 -6.71
C GLY A 68 -7.21 -0.67 -5.96
N GLU A 69 -6.75 -0.58 -4.71
CA GLU A 69 -6.80 0.66 -3.92
C GLU A 69 -5.89 1.73 -4.53
N LEU A 70 -4.71 1.31 -4.99
CA LEU A 70 -3.74 2.18 -5.65
C LEU A 70 -4.25 2.74 -6.99
N ILE A 71 -4.89 1.92 -7.82
CA ILE A 71 -5.50 2.35 -9.09
C ILE A 71 -6.73 3.23 -8.82
N GLY A 72 -7.51 2.88 -7.78
CA GLY A 72 -8.73 3.61 -7.44
C GLY A 72 -9.70 3.73 -8.61
N GLY A 73 -10.15 4.96 -8.88
CA GLY A 73 -11.05 5.28 -9.99
C GLY A 73 -10.37 5.69 -11.29
N ALA A 74 -9.03 5.55 -11.41
CA ALA A 74 -8.30 5.92 -12.60
C ALA A 74 -8.71 5.11 -13.83
N ALA A 75 -8.95 5.77 -14.95
CA ALA A 75 -9.36 5.17 -16.22
C ALA A 75 -8.27 5.28 -17.31
N GLN A 76 -7.26 6.10 -17.09
CA GLN A 76 -6.13 6.34 -18.00
C GLN A 76 -4.88 6.73 -17.23
N LEU A 77 -3.73 6.71 -17.89
CA LEU A 77 -2.42 6.92 -17.24
C LEU A 77 -2.29 8.33 -16.61
N SER A 78 -2.87 9.34 -17.24
CA SER A 78 -2.87 10.72 -16.72
C SER A 78 -3.62 10.87 -15.40
N ASP A 79 -4.55 9.97 -15.09
CA ASP A 79 -5.32 10.02 -13.84
C ASP A 79 -4.46 9.60 -12.62
N LEU A 80 -3.29 9.01 -12.87
CA LEU A 80 -2.32 8.68 -11.83
C LEU A 80 -1.51 9.90 -11.34
N GLY A 81 -1.76 11.09 -11.91
CA GLY A 81 -0.99 12.28 -11.64
C GLY A 81 0.35 12.31 -12.38
N ALA A 82 1.24 13.21 -11.97
CA ALA A 82 2.54 13.35 -12.60
C ALA A 82 3.45 12.14 -12.34
N GLU A 83 4.24 11.76 -13.35
CA GLU A 83 5.32 10.81 -13.19
C GLU A 83 6.53 11.51 -12.54
N VAL A 84 6.68 11.37 -11.23
CA VAL A 84 7.72 12.06 -10.45
C VAL A 84 9.11 11.49 -10.73
N ALA A 85 9.18 10.18 -10.90
CA ALA A 85 10.39 9.46 -11.32
C ALA A 85 9.95 8.27 -12.20
N PRO A 86 10.85 7.64 -12.98
CA PRO A 86 10.47 6.58 -13.92
C PRO A 86 9.62 5.49 -13.28
N GLY A 87 8.38 5.37 -13.76
CA GLY A 87 7.39 4.43 -13.24
C GLY A 87 6.83 4.75 -11.85
N LEU A 88 7.13 5.91 -11.25
CA LEU A 88 6.61 6.33 -9.94
C LEU A 88 5.71 7.55 -10.12
N PHE A 89 4.41 7.34 -9.96
CA PHE A 89 3.37 8.35 -10.12
C PHE A 89 2.94 8.94 -8.78
N GLU A 90 2.34 10.12 -8.82
CA GLU A 90 1.83 10.80 -7.62
C GLU A 90 0.85 9.96 -6.83
N THR A 91 -0.05 9.23 -7.50
CA THR A 91 -0.99 8.30 -6.87
C THR A 91 -0.26 7.29 -5.96
N GLU A 92 0.85 6.72 -6.43
CA GLU A 92 1.63 5.78 -5.61
C GLU A 92 2.31 6.46 -4.42
N LEU A 93 2.84 7.65 -4.61
CA LEU A 93 3.42 8.44 -3.52
C LEU A 93 2.37 8.78 -2.44
N GLN A 94 1.17 9.16 -2.87
CA GLN A 94 0.04 9.42 -1.97
C GLN A 94 -0.38 8.14 -1.22
N PHE A 95 -0.48 7.01 -1.92
CA PHE A 95 -0.77 5.72 -1.31
C PHE A 95 0.28 5.35 -0.26
N LEU A 96 1.56 5.46 -0.57
CA LEU A 96 2.64 5.19 0.37
C LEU A 96 2.59 6.08 1.61
N ARG A 97 2.16 7.34 1.46
CA ARG A 97 1.99 8.25 2.60
C ARG A 97 0.82 7.90 3.49
N HIS A 98 -0.35 7.66 2.90
CA HIS A 98 -1.58 7.47 3.64
C HIS A 98 -1.69 6.07 4.24
N GLU A 99 -1.27 5.06 3.48
CA GLU A 99 -1.46 3.66 3.84
C GLU A 99 -0.20 3.02 4.45
N GLU A 100 0.98 3.49 4.05
CA GLU A 100 2.26 2.90 4.44
C GLU A 100 3.11 3.83 5.32
N TRP A 101 2.55 4.98 5.71
CA TRP A 101 3.17 5.97 6.61
C TRP A 101 4.56 6.45 6.15
N ALA A 102 4.74 6.58 4.84
CA ALA A 102 5.95 7.14 4.28
C ALA A 102 5.96 8.67 4.45
N CYS A 103 6.77 9.19 5.35
CA CYS A 103 6.86 10.63 5.64
C CYS A 103 8.00 11.31 4.88
N THR A 104 9.02 10.57 4.48
CA THR A 104 10.22 11.09 3.81
C THR A 104 10.47 10.39 2.48
N ALA A 105 11.28 11.02 1.62
CA ALA A 105 11.76 10.36 0.39
C ALA A 105 12.54 9.06 0.69
N ASP A 106 13.25 9.00 1.79
CA ASP A 106 13.96 7.79 2.22
C ASP A 106 13.01 6.66 2.57
N ASP A 107 11.84 6.97 3.15
CA ASP A 107 10.82 5.97 3.40
C ASP A 107 10.34 5.36 2.07
N VAL A 108 10.01 6.20 1.09
CA VAL A 108 9.58 5.77 -0.24
C VAL A 108 10.67 4.97 -0.93
N LEU A 109 11.86 5.55 -1.06
CA LEU A 109 12.91 5.03 -1.93
C LEU A 109 13.60 3.78 -1.37
N TRP A 110 13.76 3.70 -0.04
CA TRP A 110 14.62 2.68 0.58
C TRP A 110 13.87 1.71 1.48
N ARG A 111 12.81 2.14 2.12
CA ARG A 111 12.08 1.31 3.09
C ARG A 111 10.88 0.62 2.45
N ARG A 112 10.08 1.34 1.65
CA ARG A 112 8.82 0.82 1.09
C ARG A 112 8.97 0.22 -0.29
N SER A 113 9.66 0.90 -1.22
CA SER A 113 9.68 0.46 -2.62
C SER A 113 11.00 -0.11 -3.12
N LYS A 114 12.13 0.24 -2.52
CA LYS A 114 13.48 -0.06 -3.00
C LYS A 114 13.82 0.57 -4.36
N LEU A 115 12.99 1.48 -4.87
CA LEU A 115 13.21 2.16 -6.15
C LEU A 115 14.49 3.01 -6.17
N GLY A 116 14.95 3.46 -5.00
CA GLY A 116 16.20 4.18 -4.87
C GLY A 116 17.43 3.43 -5.40
N LEU A 117 17.37 2.09 -5.48
CA LEU A 117 18.45 1.27 -6.08
C LEU A 117 18.55 1.46 -7.60
N HIS A 118 17.46 1.84 -8.25
CA HIS A 118 17.36 1.93 -9.71
C HIS A 118 17.39 3.37 -10.22
N TYR A 119 17.21 4.35 -9.33
CA TYR A 119 17.13 5.76 -9.70
C TYR A 119 18.49 6.46 -9.64
N THR A 120 18.71 7.35 -10.60
CA THR A 120 19.83 8.30 -10.59
C THR A 120 19.68 9.30 -9.43
N PRO A 121 20.74 10.02 -9.03
CA PRO A 121 20.65 11.08 -8.03
C PRO A 121 19.62 12.17 -8.38
N ALA A 122 19.48 12.53 -9.65
CA ALA A 122 18.50 13.52 -10.11
C ALA A 122 17.06 13.03 -9.94
N GLU A 123 16.78 11.76 -10.24
CA GLU A 123 15.46 11.14 -10.06
C GLU A 123 15.09 11.04 -8.59
N ARG A 124 16.03 10.64 -7.74
CA ARG A 124 15.85 10.66 -6.27
C ARG A 124 15.56 12.06 -5.75
N GLY A 125 16.27 13.07 -6.29
CA GLY A 125 16.03 14.48 -5.96
C GLY A 125 14.61 14.95 -6.29
N ARG A 126 14.01 14.47 -7.40
CA ARG A 126 12.60 14.78 -7.72
C ARG A 126 11.63 14.20 -6.70
N VAL A 127 11.88 12.96 -6.26
CA VAL A 127 11.06 12.35 -5.21
C VAL A 127 11.18 13.12 -3.90
N THR A 128 12.39 13.53 -3.52
CA THR A 128 12.61 14.37 -2.33
C THR A 128 11.84 15.68 -2.44
N HIS A 129 11.97 16.37 -3.55
CA HIS A 129 11.26 17.62 -3.79
C HIS A 129 9.74 17.48 -3.70
N TRP A 130 9.17 16.42 -4.30
CA TRP A 130 7.75 16.15 -4.21
C TRP A 130 7.29 15.88 -2.78
N MET A 131 8.05 15.06 -2.04
CA MET A 131 7.75 14.75 -0.64
C MET A 131 7.80 15.98 0.25
N ASP A 132 8.76 16.90 0.05
CA ASP A 132 8.93 18.12 0.84
C ASP A 132 7.81 19.12 0.56
N GLN A 133 7.42 19.30 -0.70
CA GLN A 133 6.31 20.20 -1.06
C GLN A 133 4.97 19.72 -0.55
N SER A 134 4.79 18.42 -0.49
CA SER A 134 3.58 17.81 -0.01
C SER A 134 3.61 17.60 1.53
N SER A 135 4.61 18.11 2.22
CA SER A 135 4.87 17.92 3.65
C SER A 135 3.87 18.64 4.55
N ARG A 136 2.63 18.15 4.54
CA ARG A 136 1.80 18.11 5.73
C ARG A 136 1.42 16.65 5.97
N CYS A 137 2.36 15.87 6.47
CA CYS A 137 2.06 14.62 7.11
C CYS A 137 1.28 14.99 8.40
N LEU A 138 -0.03 15.13 8.27
CA LEU A 138 -0.89 15.19 9.42
C LEU A 138 -0.90 13.78 10.00
N PRO A 139 -0.55 13.60 11.30
CA PRO A 139 -0.85 12.34 11.96
C PRO A 139 -2.36 12.14 11.81
N SER A 140 -2.74 11.01 11.23
CA SER A 140 -4.13 10.57 11.22
C SER A 140 -4.61 10.61 12.67
N GLN A 141 -5.53 11.52 12.96
CA GLN A 141 -6.27 11.48 14.23
C GLN A 141 -7.11 10.21 14.16
N HIS A 142 -6.58 9.11 14.68
CA HIS A 142 -7.42 8.04 15.13
C HIS A 142 -8.25 8.63 16.26
N PRO A 143 -9.57 8.67 16.16
CA PRO A 143 -10.39 8.95 17.32
C PRO A 143 -10.14 7.79 18.30
N MET A 144 -9.38 8.06 19.35
CA MET A 144 -9.36 7.19 20.51
C MET A 144 -10.79 7.18 21.02
N ASP A 145 -11.47 6.04 20.81
CA ASP A 145 -12.77 5.78 21.40
C ASP A 145 -12.70 6.11 22.89
N THR A 146 -13.44 7.12 23.26
CA THR A 146 -13.67 7.52 24.64
C THR A 146 -14.32 6.32 25.33
N ILE A 147 -13.52 5.57 26.09
CA ILE A 147 -14.04 4.60 27.04
C ILE A 147 -14.80 5.44 28.07
N LYS A 148 -16.11 5.49 27.90
CA LYS A 148 -16.99 6.00 28.97
C LYS A 148 -17.01 4.95 30.06
N ASP A 149 -16.22 5.20 31.11
CA ASP A 149 -16.45 4.63 32.42
C ASP A 149 -17.80 5.15 32.94
N SER A 150 -18.81 4.32 32.82
CA SER A 150 -20.04 4.46 33.57
C SER A 150 -20.01 3.51 34.76
N ALA A 151 -19.20 3.83 35.76
CA ALA A 151 -19.43 3.32 37.10
C ALA A 151 -20.57 4.11 37.72
N SER A 152 -21.77 3.58 37.69
CA SER A 152 -22.87 4.04 38.55
C SER A 152 -22.98 3.05 39.68
N CYS A 153 -22.60 3.57 40.85
CA CYS A 153 -22.84 2.99 42.15
C CYS A 153 -24.33 3.23 42.51
N SER A 154 -25.04 2.20 42.89
CA SER A 154 -26.14 2.22 43.92
C SER A 154 -26.44 0.79 44.32
#